data_af484490a8dae34c2dae719a806697f6
#
_entry.id   af484490a8dae34c2dae719a806697f6
#
_cell.length_a   1.000
_cell.length_b   1.000
_cell.length_c   1.000
_cell.angle_alpha   90.00
_cell.angle_beta   90.00
_cell.angle_gamma   90.00
#
_symmetry.space_group_name_H-M   'P 1'
#
loop_
_entity.id
_entity.type
_entity.pdbx_description
1 polymer ?
#
loop_
_entity_poly.entity_id
_entity_poly.type
_entity_poly.pdbx_seq_one_letter_code
_entity_poly.pdbx_strand_id
1 'polypeptide(L)'
;MDTTIQKLFKVEYGQKEYHNKKWLEGSIGKTALISSKGNNNGIYGFFDIKPKYTNPVITVPSTGTIGHAFLQEMDCCIDDNCLVLIPKKNIALDKLHQITYQIRLNKWRYKYGRQITPKRLENQVIKLIDSSVDCKKFIKKITPKKIKKAKIKESTSIKPVPLIYIHKKQENGLCYLNKKTALPQNQLDKGITPYVTTSSFDNGVTGFFDLESNFEGKCLTVALNGSVGEVFFQFDDFITSGDNAVLTLQKEYNPSLLFYISVMIKNHQWRYNYYKKLNLGKLNKMKIPMPFKGDWIDFGYIEKIVSNSYGFDELKEFL
;
A
#
# COMPACT_ATOMS: atom_id res chain seq x y z
N MET A 1 21.66 20.99 9.55
CA MET A 1 21.27 22.38 9.87
C MET A 1 19.78 22.40 10.18
N ASP A 2 19.39 22.93 11.34
CA ASP A 2 17.98 23.04 11.72
C ASP A 2 17.38 24.31 11.13
N THR A 3 16.21 24.22 10.54
CA THR A 3 15.50 25.35 9.95
C THR A 3 13.98 25.14 10.11
N THR A 4 13.19 26.17 9.82
CA THR A 4 11.73 26.06 9.84
C THR A 4 11.17 26.05 8.43
N ILE A 5 10.00 25.44 8.24
CA ILE A 5 9.34 25.37 6.93
C ILE A 5 9.11 26.76 6.36
N GLN A 6 8.69 27.75 7.18
CA GLN A 6 8.46 29.12 6.73
C GLN A 6 9.69 29.81 6.11
N LYS A 7 10.91 29.40 6.49
CA LYS A 7 12.13 29.97 5.89
C LYS A 7 12.36 29.50 4.47
N LEU A 8 11.90 28.29 4.14
CA LEU A 8 12.14 27.64 2.86
C LEU A 8 10.93 27.71 1.91
N PHE A 9 9.72 27.76 2.46
CA PHE A 9 8.48 27.64 1.68
C PHE A 9 7.52 28.80 1.99
N LYS A 10 6.73 29.16 0.96
CA LYS A 10 5.42 29.78 1.13
C LYS A 10 4.42 28.65 1.35
N VAL A 11 3.57 28.77 2.36
CA VAL A 11 2.52 27.78 2.66
C VAL A 11 1.16 28.41 2.40
N GLU A 12 0.37 27.77 1.56
CA GLU A 12 -0.99 28.23 1.24
C GLU A 12 -1.95 27.04 1.12
N TYR A 13 -3.25 27.30 1.10
CA TYR A 13 -4.24 26.30 0.74
C TYR A 13 -4.26 26.11 -0.77
N GLY A 14 -4.62 24.91 -1.22
CA GLY A 14 -4.87 24.63 -2.62
C GLY A 14 -6.07 25.42 -3.18
N GLN A 15 -6.54 25.07 -4.34
CA GLN A 15 -7.51 25.83 -5.12
C GLN A 15 -8.94 25.48 -4.71
N LYS A 16 -9.72 26.48 -4.33
CA LYS A 16 -11.14 26.34 -3.91
C LYS A 16 -12.04 25.83 -5.03
N GLU A 17 -11.71 26.11 -6.29
CA GLU A 17 -12.48 25.64 -7.45
C GLU A 17 -12.57 24.12 -7.54
N TYR A 18 -11.60 23.40 -6.97
CA TYR A 18 -11.59 21.94 -6.91
C TYR A 18 -12.20 21.36 -5.63
N HIS A 19 -12.83 22.18 -4.79
CA HIS A 19 -13.55 21.70 -3.60
C HIS A 19 -14.69 20.76 -4.01
N ASN A 20 -15.52 21.22 -4.95
CA ASN A 20 -16.54 20.39 -5.59
C ASN A 20 -16.04 19.89 -6.94
N LYS A 21 -15.87 18.57 -7.06
CA LYS A 21 -15.26 17.94 -8.24
C LYS A 21 -16.29 17.43 -9.27
N LYS A 22 -17.59 17.64 -9.05
CA LYS A 22 -18.65 17.13 -9.95
C LYS A 22 -18.51 17.64 -11.38
N TRP A 23 -18.08 18.90 -11.55
CA TRP A 23 -17.89 19.48 -12.88
C TRP A 23 -16.71 18.86 -13.67
N LEU A 24 -15.86 18.07 -13.01
CA LEU A 24 -14.78 17.32 -13.66
C LEU A 24 -15.21 15.94 -14.17
N GLU A 25 -16.46 15.52 -13.88
CA GLU A 25 -16.97 14.23 -14.33
C GLU A 25 -16.97 14.18 -15.88
N GLY A 26 -16.29 13.16 -16.43
CA GLY A 26 -16.11 13.01 -17.88
C GLY A 26 -14.91 13.77 -18.48
N SER A 27 -14.27 14.68 -17.74
CA SER A 27 -13.09 15.43 -18.20
C SER A 27 -11.82 14.62 -17.95
N ILE A 28 -11.54 13.64 -18.81
CA ILE A 28 -10.32 12.83 -18.71
C ILE A 28 -9.16 13.55 -19.40
N GLY A 29 -8.02 13.72 -18.73
CA GLY A 29 -6.86 14.41 -19.26
C GLY A 29 -5.55 13.96 -18.64
N LYS A 30 -4.52 14.82 -18.70
CA LYS A 30 -3.15 14.50 -18.28
C LYS A 30 -2.73 15.22 -16.98
N THR A 31 -3.45 16.24 -16.56
CA THR A 31 -3.10 17.01 -15.35
C THR A 31 -3.60 16.29 -14.11
N ALA A 32 -2.69 16.00 -13.20
CA ALA A 32 -3.05 15.41 -11.91
C ALA A 32 -3.80 16.41 -11.04
N LEU A 33 -4.93 16.02 -10.46
CA LEU A 33 -5.59 16.74 -9.38
C LEU A 33 -5.25 16.04 -8.06
N ILE A 34 -4.62 16.79 -7.15
CA ILE A 34 -4.23 16.31 -5.81
C ILE A 34 -5.31 16.68 -4.80
N SER A 35 -5.62 15.76 -3.91
CA SER A 35 -6.62 15.92 -2.86
C SER A 35 -6.16 15.29 -1.54
N SER A 36 -7.00 15.33 -0.52
CA SER A 36 -6.72 14.84 0.85
C SER A 36 -6.69 13.32 0.97
N LYS A 37 -6.07 12.63 0.00
CA LYS A 37 -5.84 11.18 0.03
C LYS A 37 -4.53 10.84 0.73
N GLY A 38 -4.48 9.73 1.46
CA GLY A 38 -3.29 9.20 2.13
C GLY A 38 -2.47 8.22 1.28
N ASN A 39 -2.92 7.91 0.08
CA ASN A 39 -2.31 6.95 -0.85
C ASN A 39 -2.16 7.56 -2.26
N ASN A 40 -1.53 6.81 -3.16
CA ASN A 40 -1.35 7.20 -4.57
C ASN A 40 -0.81 8.63 -4.75
N ASN A 41 0.17 9.01 -3.94
CA ASN A 41 0.75 10.36 -3.94
C ASN A 41 -0.28 11.49 -3.76
N GLY A 42 -1.45 11.21 -3.14
CA GLY A 42 -2.55 12.18 -2.99
C GLY A 42 -3.38 12.39 -4.26
N ILE A 43 -3.08 11.72 -5.36
CA ILE A 43 -3.76 11.91 -6.65
C ILE A 43 -5.22 11.46 -6.54
N TYR A 44 -6.13 12.40 -6.85
CA TYR A 44 -7.56 12.14 -6.96
C TYR A 44 -7.92 11.53 -8.33
N GLY A 45 -7.35 12.10 -9.40
CA GLY A 45 -7.54 11.66 -10.77
C GLY A 45 -6.71 12.52 -11.74
N PHE A 46 -6.85 12.23 -13.04
CA PHE A 46 -6.22 12.98 -14.12
C PHE A 46 -7.31 13.60 -14.99
N PHE A 47 -7.21 14.92 -15.21
CA PHE A 47 -8.26 15.70 -15.85
C PHE A 47 -7.69 16.62 -16.94
N ASP A 48 -8.53 17.04 -17.88
CA ASP A 48 -8.23 18.03 -18.89
C ASP A 48 -8.40 19.45 -18.32
N ILE A 49 -7.46 19.83 -17.47
CA ILE A 49 -7.39 21.11 -16.78
C ILE A 49 -5.99 21.69 -16.89
N LYS A 50 -5.89 23.03 -16.90
CA LYS A 50 -4.60 23.69 -16.94
C LYS A 50 -3.89 23.55 -15.59
N PRO A 51 -2.66 23.01 -15.53
CA PRO A 51 -1.93 22.89 -14.27
C PRO A 51 -1.62 24.26 -13.68
N LYS A 52 -1.76 24.40 -12.35
CA LYS A 52 -1.36 25.59 -11.62
C LYS A 52 0.07 25.50 -11.11
N TYR A 53 0.48 24.31 -10.71
CA TYR A 53 1.82 24.06 -10.17
C TYR A 53 2.64 23.27 -11.20
N THR A 54 3.66 23.93 -11.74
CA THR A 54 4.55 23.39 -12.80
C THR A 54 5.98 23.16 -12.29
N ASN A 55 6.25 23.47 -11.04
CA ASN A 55 7.50 23.17 -10.33
C ASN A 55 7.24 22.25 -9.15
N PRO A 56 8.23 21.50 -8.67
CA PRO A 56 8.04 20.62 -7.54
C PRO A 56 7.48 21.34 -6.31
N VAL A 57 6.38 20.84 -5.77
CA VAL A 57 5.75 21.32 -4.54
C VAL A 57 5.48 20.17 -3.59
N ILE A 58 5.39 20.45 -2.28
CA ILE A 58 4.97 19.46 -1.30
C ILE A 58 3.51 19.69 -0.93
N THR A 59 2.69 18.67 -0.99
CA THR A 59 1.27 18.73 -0.58
C THR A 59 1.08 18.04 0.76
N VAL A 60 0.26 18.67 1.62
CA VAL A 60 -0.05 18.15 2.97
C VAL A 60 -1.54 18.24 3.20
N PRO A 61 -2.28 17.13 3.23
CA PRO A 61 -3.70 17.12 3.59
C PRO A 61 -3.97 17.81 4.92
N SER A 62 -4.85 18.79 4.91
CA SER A 62 -5.33 19.52 6.11
C SER A 62 -6.61 18.90 6.69
N THR A 63 -7.33 18.15 5.88
CA THR A 63 -8.53 17.38 6.23
C THR A 63 -8.37 15.91 5.78
N GLY A 64 -9.30 15.04 6.10
CA GLY A 64 -9.23 13.63 5.72
C GLY A 64 -7.99 12.93 6.29
N THR A 65 -7.01 12.62 5.47
CA THR A 65 -5.74 11.97 5.89
C THR A 65 -4.72 13.00 6.38
N ILE A 66 -5.06 13.69 7.45
CA ILE A 66 -4.31 14.83 7.99
C ILE A 66 -2.83 14.48 8.26
N GLY A 67 -1.94 15.39 7.84
CA GLY A 67 -0.50 15.31 8.12
C GLY A 67 0.27 14.30 7.28
N HIS A 68 -0.35 13.61 6.33
CA HIS A 68 0.39 12.99 5.24
C HIS A 68 1.10 14.08 4.43
N ALA A 69 2.19 13.73 3.78
CA ALA A 69 2.91 14.67 2.92
C ALA A 69 3.38 13.92 1.66
N PHE A 70 3.27 14.59 0.53
CA PHE A 70 3.68 14.05 -0.76
C PHE A 70 4.42 15.10 -1.57
N LEU A 71 5.50 14.69 -2.22
CA LEU A 71 6.20 15.52 -3.19
C LEU A 71 5.54 15.36 -4.55
N GLN A 72 5.11 16.46 -5.13
CA GLN A 72 4.55 16.52 -6.48
C GLN A 72 5.64 17.03 -7.42
N GLU A 73 6.16 16.14 -8.26
CA GLU A 73 7.18 16.45 -9.25
C GLU A 73 6.60 16.72 -10.64
N MET A 74 5.33 16.38 -10.82
CA MET A 74 4.58 16.56 -12.05
C MET A 74 3.72 17.82 -11.99
N ASP A 75 3.38 18.34 -13.15
CA ASP A 75 2.39 19.39 -13.30
C ASP A 75 1.06 18.98 -12.67
N CYS A 76 0.52 19.79 -11.78
CA CYS A 76 -0.69 19.43 -11.05
C CYS A 76 -1.55 20.63 -10.66
N CYS A 77 -2.80 20.33 -10.31
CA CYS A 77 -3.70 21.16 -9.54
C CYS A 77 -3.90 20.53 -8.15
N ILE A 78 -4.23 21.33 -7.15
CA ILE A 78 -4.33 20.88 -5.76
C ILE A 78 -5.60 21.49 -5.17
N ASP A 79 -6.48 20.68 -4.58
CA ASP A 79 -7.69 21.16 -3.94
C ASP A 79 -7.43 21.82 -2.56
N ASP A 80 -8.37 22.60 -2.08
CA ASP A 80 -8.28 23.36 -0.83
C ASP A 80 -8.32 22.50 0.46
N ASN A 81 -8.51 21.19 0.32
CA ASN A 81 -8.34 20.25 1.43
C ASN A 81 -6.86 19.92 1.72
N CYS A 82 -5.96 20.44 0.91
CA CYS A 82 -4.52 20.32 1.07
C CYS A 82 -3.85 21.67 1.28
N LEU A 83 -2.80 21.68 2.10
CA LEU A 83 -1.81 22.74 2.12
C LEU A 83 -0.76 22.45 1.05
N VAL A 84 -0.26 23.52 0.43
CA VAL A 84 0.79 23.48 -0.58
C VAL A 84 2.01 24.24 -0.07
N LEU A 85 3.15 23.58 -0.06
CA LEU A 85 4.43 24.19 0.26
C LEU A 85 5.15 24.49 -1.06
N ILE A 86 5.21 25.76 -1.40
CA ILE A 86 5.87 26.26 -2.61
C ILE A 86 7.28 26.73 -2.22
N PRO A 87 8.34 26.14 -2.77
CA PRO A 87 9.71 26.57 -2.48
C PRO A 87 9.92 28.06 -2.80
N LYS A 88 10.49 28.83 -1.87
CA LYS A 88 10.85 30.25 -2.09
C LYS A 88 12.07 30.43 -2.97
N LYS A 89 12.91 29.42 -3.05
CA LYS A 89 14.12 29.33 -3.89
C LYS A 89 14.19 27.91 -4.46
N ASN A 90 15.03 27.73 -5.46
CA ASN A 90 15.28 26.37 -5.95
C ASN A 90 15.88 25.49 -4.85
N ILE A 91 15.20 24.42 -4.50
CA ILE A 91 15.63 23.41 -3.52
C ILE A 91 15.87 22.12 -4.27
N ALA A 92 17.02 21.51 -4.05
CA ALA A 92 17.36 20.24 -4.67
C ALA A 92 16.35 19.14 -4.30
N LEU A 93 16.08 18.23 -5.23
CA LEU A 93 15.04 17.21 -5.11
C LEU A 93 15.24 16.30 -3.89
N ASP A 94 16.48 15.93 -3.59
CA ASP A 94 16.85 15.14 -2.41
C ASP A 94 16.45 15.83 -1.10
N LYS A 95 16.62 17.16 -1.02
CA LYS A 95 16.20 17.96 0.14
C LYS A 95 14.67 18.04 0.23
N LEU A 96 13.97 18.15 -0.90
CA LEU A 96 12.51 18.11 -0.92
C LEU A 96 11.98 16.77 -0.42
N HIS A 97 12.59 15.65 -0.79
CA HIS A 97 12.27 14.33 -0.26
C HIS A 97 12.51 14.24 1.25
N GLN A 98 13.66 14.74 1.75
CA GLN A 98 13.95 14.77 3.18
C GLN A 98 12.88 15.56 3.96
N ILE A 99 12.49 16.72 3.44
CA ILE A 99 11.47 17.57 4.06
C ILE A 99 10.11 16.87 4.08
N THR A 100 9.71 16.30 2.94
CA THR A 100 8.46 15.56 2.81
C THR A 100 8.39 14.41 3.83
N TYR A 101 9.47 13.65 3.96
CA TYR A 101 9.56 12.56 4.93
C TYR A 101 9.46 13.05 6.37
N GLN A 102 10.15 14.13 6.74
CA GLN A 102 10.08 14.68 8.10
C GLN A 102 8.70 15.23 8.45
N ILE A 103 7.97 15.82 7.49
CA ILE A 103 6.57 16.22 7.69
C ILE A 103 5.72 14.98 8.00
N ARG A 104 5.88 13.90 7.25
CA ARG A 104 5.17 12.63 7.49
C ARG A 104 5.48 12.01 8.84
N LEU A 105 6.74 12.04 9.28
CA LEU A 105 7.12 11.57 10.62
C LEU A 105 6.42 12.35 11.74
N ASN A 106 6.07 13.60 11.50
CA ASN A 106 5.39 14.46 12.45
C ASN A 106 3.85 14.40 12.37
N LYS A 107 3.28 13.54 11.49
CA LYS A 107 1.81 13.43 11.32
C LYS A 107 1.07 13.10 12.61
N TRP A 108 1.68 12.40 13.54
CA TRP A 108 1.11 12.04 14.86
C TRP A 108 0.69 13.27 15.69
N ARG A 109 1.27 14.44 15.41
CA ARG A 109 0.91 15.72 16.06
C ARG A 109 -0.47 16.22 15.65
N TYR A 110 -1.02 15.69 14.56
CA TYR A 110 -2.24 16.18 13.94
C TYR A 110 -3.29 15.08 13.92
N LYS A 111 -4.53 15.43 14.21
CA LYS A 111 -5.68 14.55 14.19
C LYS A 111 -6.94 15.39 13.96
N TYR A 112 -8.11 14.75 13.85
CA TYR A 112 -9.36 15.42 13.51
C TYR A 112 -9.69 16.64 14.40
N GLY A 113 -9.46 16.54 15.71
CA GLY A 113 -9.60 17.68 16.66
C GLY A 113 -8.41 18.63 16.72
N ARG A 114 -7.33 18.37 15.99
CA ARG A 114 -6.10 19.18 15.93
C ARG A 114 -5.57 19.22 14.52
N GLN A 115 -6.32 19.86 13.63
CA GLN A 115 -5.97 19.96 12.21
C GLN A 115 -4.65 20.71 11.98
N ILE A 116 -3.98 20.35 10.90
CA ILE A 116 -2.82 21.10 10.42
C ILE A 116 -3.30 22.39 9.73
N THR A 117 -2.69 23.51 10.09
CA THR A 117 -2.94 24.82 9.49
C THR A 117 -1.65 25.36 8.91
N PRO A 118 -1.68 26.36 8.00
CA PRO A 118 -0.47 27.00 7.48
C PRO A 118 0.49 27.39 8.60
N LYS A 119 0.02 28.15 9.61
CA LYS A 119 0.84 28.61 10.73
C LYS A 119 1.48 27.48 11.54
N ARG A 120 0.76 26.36 11.74
CA ARG A 120 1.31 25.21 12.47
C ARG A 120 2.38 24.49 11.65
N LEU A 121 2.18 24.40 10.34
CA LEU A 121 3.14 23.77 9.43
C LEU A 121 4.37 24.66 9.23
N GLU A 122 4.20 25.96 9.07
CA GLU A 122 5.27 26.95 8.92
C GLU A 122 6.26 26.93 10.09
N ASN A 123 5.75 26.74 11.31
CA ASN A 123 6.56 26.68 12.52
C ASN A 123 7.24 25.31 12.77
N GLN A 124 6.99 24.33 11.92
CA GLN A 124 7.63 23.03 12.07
C GLN A 124 9.12 23.13 11.78
N VAL A 125 9.92 22.67 12.75
CA VAL A 125 11.38 22.57 12.60
C VAL A 125 11.69 21.32 11.77
N ILE A 126 12.59 21.45 10.82
CA ILE A 126 13.12 20.38 9.98
C ILE A 126 14.66 20.40 10.03
N LYS A 127 15.25 19.23 9.94
CA LYS A 127 16.70 19.04 9.94
C LYS A 127 17.17 18.62 8.55
N LEU A 128 17.85 19.50 7.84
CA LEU A 128 18.47 19.16 6.56
C LEU A 128 19.83 18.52 6.82
N ILE A 129 19.99 17.34 6.27
CA ILE A 129 21.23 16.57 6.33
C ILE A 129 21.83 16.57 4.94
N ASP A 130 23.12 16.89 4.84
CA ASP A 130 23.87 16.67 3.61
C ASP A 130 24.15 15.18 3.52
N SER A 131 23.27 14.46 2.86
CA SER A 131 23.43 13.03 2.66
C SER A 131 24.12 12.80 1.31
N SER A 132 25.10 11.90 1.32
CA SER A 132 25.70 11.32 0.12
C SER A 132 24.74 10.32 -0.58
N VAL A 133 23.51 10.17 -0.07
CA VAL A 133 22.51 9.27 -0.66
C VAL A 133 21.95 9.90 -1.92
N ASP A 134 22.39 9.39 -3.05
CA ASP A 134 21.84 9.73 -4.34
C ASP A 134 20.40 9.18 -4.46
N CYS A 135 19.41 10.02 -4.11
CA CYS A 135 18.00 9.67 -4.21
C CYS A 135 17.62 9.23 -5.63
N LYS A 136 18.28 9.77 -6.66
CA LYS A 136 18.09 9.32 -8.06
C LYS A 136 18.54 7.88 -8.25
N LYS A 137 19.60 7.47 -7.56
CA LYS A 137 20.11 6.10 -7.57
C LYS A 137 19.15 5.14 -6.87
N PHE A 138 18.55 5.59 -5.76
CA PHE A 138 17.51 4.86 -5.04
C PHE A 138 16.22 4.77 -5.87
N ILE A 139 15.74 5.90 -6.42
CA ILE A 139 14.54 5.94 -7.28
C ILE A 139 14.77 5.10 -8.54
N LYS A 140 15.96 5.13 -9.16
CA LYS A 140 16.29 4.24 -10.28
C LYS A 140 16.24 2.76 -9.93
N LYS A 141 16.53 2.38 -8.68
CA LYS A 141 16.37 1.01 -8.20
C LYS A 141 14.91 0.63 -8.03
N ILE A 142 14.04 1.60 -7.66
CA ILE A 142 12.60 1.39 -7.43
C ILE A 142 11.79 1.60 -8.73
N THR A 143 12.35 2.31 -9.73
CA THR A 143 11.65 2.52 -11.02
C THR A 143 11.62 1.19 -11.78
N PRO A 144 10.45 0.69 -12.18
CA PRO A 144 10.36 -0.58 -12.88
C PRO A 144 11.25 -0.54 -14.13
N LYS A 145 12.28 -1.38 -14.16
CA LYS A 145 12.88 -1.76 -15.44
C LYS A 145 11.72 -2.23 -16.30
N LYS A 146 11.59 -1.70 -17.53
CA LYS A 146 10.51 -2.10 -18.48
C LYS A 146 10.23 -3.59 -18.29
N ILE A 147 9.04 -3.92 -17.78
CA ILE A 147 8.61 -5.29 -17.61
C ILE A 147 8.73 -5.93 -18.99
N LYS A 148 9.74 -6.78 -19.18
CA LYS A 148 9.79 -7.60 -20.37
C LYS A 148 8.56 -8.49 -20.27
N LYS A 149 7.52 -8.20 -21.08
CA LYS A 149 6.38 -9.10 -21.18
C LYS A 149 6.94 -10.49 -21.45
N ALA A 150 6.88 -11.37 -20.47
CA ALA A 150 7.27 -12.76 -20.66
C ALA A 150 6.43 -13.27 -21.82
N LYS A 151 7.06 -13.67 -22.93
CA LYS A 151 6.34 -14.34 -24.02
C LYS A 151 5.84 -15.64 -23.44
N ILE A 152 4.55 -15.69 -23.15
CA ILE A 152 3.85 -16.88 -22.68
C ILE A 152 3.83 -17.83 -23.86
N LYS A 153 4.48 -18.98 -23.75
CA LYS A 153 4.29 -20.07 -24.70
C LYS A 153 2.89 -20.64 -24.44
N GLU A 154 2.08 -20.74 -25.47
CA GLU A 154 0.64 -21.02 -25.48
C GLU A 154 0.22 -22.43 -25.01
N SER A 155 1.07 -23.19 -24.33
CA SER A 155 0.78 -24.57 -23.93
C SER A 155 0.22 -24.74 -22.51
N THR A 156 -0.01 -23.66 -21.78
CA THR A 156 -0.48 -23.70 -20.38
C THR A 156 -1.98 -23.49 -20.34
N SER A 157 -2.73 -24.52 -19.97
CA SER A 157 -4.17 -24.41 -19.72
C SER A 157 -4.43 -23.77 -18.35
N ILE A 158 -5.48 -22.95 -18.24
CA ILE A 158 -5.89 -22.36 -16.96
C ILE A 158 -7.13 -23.10 -16.47
N LYS A 159 -7.05 -23.71 -15.29
CA LYS A 159 -8.18 -24.42 -14.67
C LYS A 159 -8.51 -23.78 -13.30
N PRO A 160 -9.79 -23.71 -12.91
CA PRO A 160 -10.19 -23.24 -11.58
C PRO A 160 -9.87 -24.31 -10.52
N VAL A 161 -9.12 -23.94 -9.49
CA VAL A 161 -8.73 -24.82 -8.37
C VAL A 161 -9.32 -24.27 -7.07
N PRO A 162 -9.89 -25.12 -6.18
CA PRO A 162 -10.33 -24.69 -4.86
C PRO A 162 -9.17 -24.06 -4.07
N LEU A 163 -9.40 -22.87 -3.48
CA LEU A 163 -8.41 -22.19 -2.68
C LEU A 163 -8.14 -22.93 -1.37
N ILE A 164 -9.20 -23.37 -0.71
CA ILE A 164 -9.13 -23.95 0.64
C ILE A 164 -9.30 -25.47 0.57
N TYR A 165 -8.41 -26.15 1.27
CA TYR A 165 -8.50 -27.59 1.50
C TYR A 165 -9.53 -27.89 2.60
N ILE A 166 -10.55 -28.68 2.27
CA ILE A 166 -11.61 -29.09 3.20
C ILE A 166 -11.49 -30.60 3.43
N HIS A 167 -10.92 -30.99 4.56
CA HIS A 167 -10.61 -32.39 4.89
C HIS A 167 -11.84 -33.33 4.78
N LYS A 168 -13.01 -32.89 5.25
CA LYS A 168 -14.25 -33.68 5.22
C LYS A 168 -14.81 -33.96 3.82
N LYS A 169 -14.39 -33.18 2.80
CA LYS A 169 -14.87 -33.30 1.42
C LYS A 169 -13.87 -33.90 0.47
N GLN A 170 -12.65 -34.24 0.92
CA GLN A 170 -11.51 -34.67 0.09
C GLN A 170 -11.26 -33.75 -1.12
N GLU A 171 -11.70 -32.48 -1.04
CA GLU A 171 -11.43 -31.50 -2.10
C GLU A 171 -9.96 -31.06 -2.00
N ASN A 172 -9.21 -31.27 -3.08
CA ASN A 172 -7.82 -30.86 -3.20
C ASN A 172 -7.72 -29.32 -3.29
N GLY A 173 -7.70 -28.63 -2.16
CA GLY A 173 -7.43 -27.21 -2.09
C GLY A 173 -5.95 -26.90 -2.00
N LEU A 174 -5.58 -25.63 -2.22
CA LEU A 174 -4.19 -25.17 -2.19
C LEU A 174 -3.71 -24.85 -0.78
N CYS A 175 -4.59 -24.36 0.08
CA CYS A 175 -4.26 -23.84 1.40
C CYS A 175 -5.13 -24.40 2.52
N TYR A 176 -4.54 -24.51 3.70
CA TYR A 176 -5.32 -24.57 4.95
C TYR A 176 -5.76 -23.15 5.33
N LEU A 177 -6.95 -23.05 5.95
CA LEU A 177 -7.48 -21.82 6.46
C LEU A 177 -7.52 -21.86 7.97
N ASN A 178 -6.84 -20.92 8.60
CA ASN A 178 -6.76 -20.75 10.04
C ASN A 178 -7.30 -19.40 10.49
N LYS A 179 -7.80 -19.35 11.71
CA LYS A 179 -8.27 -18.13 12.35
C LYS A 179 -8.07 -18.24 13.86
N LYS A 180 -7.47 -17.22 14.45
CA LYS A 180 -7.29 -17.12 15.91
C LYS A 180 -7.74 -15.75 16.39
N THR A 181 -7.99 -15.61 17.67
CA THR A 181 -8.25 -14.34 18.33
C THR A 181 -6.97 -13.83 18.99
N ALA A 182 -6.87 -12.52 19.15
CA ALA A 182 -5.84 -11.88 19.95
C ALA A 182 -6.43 -10.75 20.77
N LEU A 183 -5.74 -10.32 21.81
CA LEU A 183 -6.10 -9.16 22.60
C LEU A 183 -6.09 -7.89 21.73
N PRO A 184 -6.98 -6.92 21.97
CA PRO A 184 -6.97 -5.64 21.31
C PRO A 184 -5.65 -4.88 21.56
N GLN A 185 -5.16 -4.16 20.54
CA GLN A 185 -3.88 -3.44 20.61
C GLN A 185 -3.78 -2.41 21.75
N ASN A 186 -4.92 -1.83 22.16
CA ASN A 186 -4.97 -0.86 23.26
C ASN A 186 -4.78 -1.49 24.66
N GLN A 187 -4.72 -2.81 24.74
CA GLN A 187 -4.46 -3.58 25.96
C GLN A 187 -3.05 -4.18 25.98
N LEU A 188 -2.22 -3.85 24.99
CA LEU A 188 -0.89 -4.43 24.81
C LEU A 188 0.19 -3.37 24.99
N ASP A 189 1.26 -3.75 25.67
CA ASP A 189 2.48 -2.95 25.74
C ASP A 189 3.28 -2.99 24.43
N LYS A 190 4.11 -1.98 24.22
CA LYS A 190 4.96 -1.91 23.04
C LYS A 190 6.08 -2.93 23.12
N GLY A 191 6.35 -3.61 22.02
CA GLY A 191 7.36 -4.66 21.92
C GLY A 191 7.85 -4.84 20.49
N ILE A 192 8.22 -6.05 20.12
CA ILE A 192 8.87 -6.37 18.84
C ILE A 192 8.01 -7.26 17.91
N THR A 193 6.96 -7.89 18.41
CA THR A 193 6.10 -8.77 17.61
C THR A 193 5.13 -7.96 16.76
N PRO A 194 5.13 -8.09 15.44
CA PRO A 194 4.25 -7.34 14.55
C PRO A 194 2.78 -7.75 14.75
N TYR A 195 1.90 -6.77 14.80
CA TYR A 195 0.46 -6.98 14.91
C TYR A 195 -0.21 -6.64 13.57
N VAL A 196 -0.70 -7.67 12.92
CA VAL A 196 -1.36 -7.57 11.60
C VAL A 196 -2.86 -7.38 11.79
N THR A 197 -3.39 -6.30 11.23
CA THR A 197 -4.83 -6.00 11.22
C THR A 197 -5.39 -6.07 9.80
N THR A 198 -6.64 -5.62 9.65
CA THR A 198 -7.30 -5.48 8.35
C THR A 198 -6.96 -4.14 7.65
N SER A 199 -5.81 -3.54 7.95
CA SER A 199 -5.29 -2.36 7.25
C SER A 199 -4.94 -2.70 5.81
N SER A 200 -5.10 -1.75 4.90
CA SER A 200 -4.61 -1.86 3.50
C SER A 200 -3.19 -1.33 3.31
N PHE A 201 -2.53 -0.89 4.38
CA PHE A 201 -1.20 -0.28 4.37
C PHE A 201 -0.22 -1.10 5.20
N ASP A 202 1.07 -0.88 4.93
CA ASP A 202 2.19 -1.38 5.71
C ASP A 202 2.14 -2.91 5.94
N ASN A 203 1.80 -3.66 4.89
CA ASN A 203 1.60 -5.13 4.93
C ASN A 203 0.55 -5.58 5.97
N GLY A 204 -0.41 -4.70 6.32
CA GLY A 204 -1.40 -4.92 7.38
C GLY A 204 -0.88 -4.67 8.78
N VAL A 205 0.43 -4.44 8.98
CA VAL A 205 1.05 -4.20 10.29
C VAL A 205 0.67 -2.82 10.81
N THR A 206 0.09 -2.75 11.98
CA THR A 206 -0.33 -1.49 12.62
C THR A 206 0.48 -1.13 13.86
N GLY A 207 1.38 -2.00 14.29
CA GLY A 207 2.29 -1.77 15.40
C GLY A 207 3.04 -3.03 15.79
N PHE A 208 3.93 -2.86 16.77
CA PHE A 208 4.72 -3.93 17.36
C PHE A 208 4.45 -3.98 18.86
N PHE A 209 4.21 -5.19 19.41
CA PHE A 209 3.74 -5.37 20.78
C PHE A 209 4.51 -6.47 21.51
N ASP A 210 4.49 -6.39 22.84
CA ASP A 210 5.07 -7.39 23.72
C ASP A 210 4.03 -8.48 24.01
N LEU A 211 3.87 -9.36 23.02
CA LEU A 211 3.00 -10.51 23.08
C LEU A 211 3.59 -11.61 22.20
N GLU A 212 3.48 -12.84 22.62
CA GLU A 212 3.86 -13.99 21.81
C GLU A 212 3.03 -14.06 20.53
N SER A 213 3.69 -14.36 19.42
CA SER A 213 3.05 -14.53 18.12
C SER A 213 2.00 -15.65 18.18
N ASN A 214 0.85 -15.42 17.55
CA ASN A 214 -0.16 -16.46 17.47
C ASN A 214 -0.16 -17.20 16.12
N PHE A 215 0.65 -16.74 15.18
CA PHE A 215 0.90 -17.40 13.89
C PHE A 215 2.38 -17.32 13.51
N GLU A 216 2.84 -18.39 12.89
CA GLU A 216 4.14 -18.41 12.21
C GLU A 216 4.06 -17.66 10.90
N GLY A 217 5.19 -17.08 10.48
CA GLY A 217 5.35 -16.41 9.19
C GLY A 217 5.22 -17.35 7.99
N LYS A 218 5.70 -16.88 6.82
CA LYS A 218 5.66 -17.62 5.55
C LYS A 218 4.25 -18.04 5.11
N CYS A 219 3.27 -17.20 5.36
CA CYS A 219 1.86 -17.41 5.07
C CYS A 219 1.19 -16.18 4.50
N LEU A 220 -0.10 -16.28 4.14
CA LEU A 220 -0.91 -15.13 3.70
C LEU A 220 -1.92 -14.76 4.78
N THR A 221 -2.08 -13.46 5.00
CA THR A 221 -3.23 -12.91 5.71
C THR A 221 -4.24 -12.36 4.72
N VAL A 222 -5.54 -12.60 4.98
CA VAL A 222 -6.66 -12.11 4.18
C VAL A 222 -7.63 -11.35 5.06
N ALA A 223 -7.81 -10.07 4.79
CA ALA A 223 -8.73 -9.22 5.55
C ALA A 223 -10.20 -9.58 5.28
N LEU A 224 -10.93 -9.96 6.33
CA LEU A 224 -12.35 -10.30 6.28
C LEU A 224 -13.25 -9.11 6.61
N ASN A 225 -12.72 -8.14 7.36
CA ASN A 225 -13.35 -6.88 7.73
C ASN A 225 -12.46 -5.71 7.30
N GLY A 226 -12.85 -4.47 7.60
CA GLY A 226 -12.07 -3.27 7.28
C GLY A 226 -11.76 -3.18 5.79
N SER A 227 -10.51 -3.33 5.41
CA SER A 227 -10.08 -3.37 4.01
C SER A 227 -10.32 -4.76 3.40
N VAL A 228 -11.59 -5.11 3.26
CA VAL A 228 -12.02 -6.46 2.87
C VAL A 228 -11.36 -6.95 1.59
N GLY A 229 -10.78 -8.14 1.65
CA GLY A 229 -10.13 -8.78 0.51
C GLY A 229 -8.69 -8.33 0.25
N GLU A 230 -8.13 -7.44 1.10
CA GLU A 230 -6.67 -7.22 1.11
C GLU A 230 -5.95 -8.50 1.53
N VAL A 231 -4.86 -8.77 0.83
CA VAL A 231 -4.05 -9.98 1.05
C VAL A 231 -2.60 -9.58 1.13
N PHE A 232 -1.94 -10.05 2.18
CA PHE A 232 -0.53 -9.78 2.40
C PHE A 232 0.24 -11.06 2.72
N PHE A 233 1.48 -11.13 2.22
CA PHE A 233 2.42 -12.15 2.61
C PHE A 233 3.11 -11.71 3.92
N GLN A 234 3.05 -12.56 4.93
CA GLN A 234 3.73 -12.34 6.20
C GLN A 234 5.03 -13.14 6.20
N PHE A 235 6.16 -12.44 6.35
CA PHE A 235 7.49 -13.04 6.34
C PHE A 235 7.83 -13.64 7.71
N ASP A 236 7.58 -12.87 8.76
CA ASP A 236 7.91 -13.16 10.14
C ASP A 236 6.69 -13.65 10.91
N ASP A 237 6.94 -14.21 12.09
CA ASP A 237 5.91 -14.57 13.05
C ASP A 237 5.17 -13.31 13.53
N PHE A 238 3.86 -13.41 13.69
CA PHE A 238 3.01 -12.25 13.94
C PHE A 238 1.82 -12.57 14.83
N ILE A 239 1.20 -11.50 15.33
CA ILE A 239 -0.08 -11.52 16.00
C ILE A 239 -1.16 -11.05 15.04
N THR A 240 -2.31 -11.71 14.99
CA THR A 240 -3.48 -11.19 14.30
C THR A 240 -4.77 -11.52 15.02
N SER A 241 -5.76 -10.63 14.87
CA SER A 241 -7.11 -10.80 15.40
C SER A 241 -7.97 -11.67 14.48
N GLY A 242 -9.13 -12.05 14.99
CA GLY A 242 -10.12 -12.83 14.25
C GLY A 242 -10.75 -12.11 13.03
N ASP A 243 -10.34 -10.89 12.70
CA ASP A 243 -10.79 -10.17 11.52
C ASP A 243 -9.97 -10.52 10.27
N ASN A 244 -8.85 -11.23 10.44
CA ASN A 244 -8.07 -11.82 9.37
C ASN A 244 -8.24 -13.33 9.32
N ALA A 245 -8.25 -13.89 8.11
CA ALA A 245 -7.99 -15.30 7.88
C ALA A 245 -6.51 -15.48 7.53
N VAL A 246 -5.89 -16.55 8.02
CA VAL A 246 -4.52 -16.91 7.70
C VAL A 246 -4.53 -18.16 6.82
N LEU A 247 -3.83 -18.08 5.69
CA LEU A 247 -3.72 -19.15 4.71
C LEU A 247 -2.29 -19.69 4.68
N THR A 248 -2.12 -20.96 5.00
CA THR A 248 -0.87 -21.70 4.88
C THR A 248 -0.98 -22.72 3.74
N LEU A 249 0.10 -22.98 3.01
CA LEU A 249 0.07 -23.99 1.95
C LEU A 249 -0.20 -25.38 2.53
N GLN A 250 -0.98 -26.18 1.79
CA GLN A 250 -1.21 -27.60 2.13
C GLN A 250 0.05 -28.46 1.88
N LYS A 251 0.82 -28.07 0.88
CA LYS A 251 2.09 -28.74 0.51
C LYS A 251 3.28 -27.93 1.02
N GLU A 252 4.47 -28.38 0.67
CA GLU A 252 5.71 -27.70 1.01
C GLU A 252 5.68 -26.20 0.71
N TYR A 253 6.41 -25.43 1.53
CA TYR A 253 6.53 -24.00 1.38
C TYR A 253 7.04 -23.62 -0.01
N ASN A 254 6.28 -22.76 -0.70
CA ASN A 254 6.63 -22.20 -1.98
C ASN A 254 6.21 -20.73 -2.04
N PRO A 255 7.15 -19.79 -1.88
CA PRO A 255 6.84 -18.39 -1.86
C PRO A 255 6.24 -17.87 -3.18
N SER A 256 6.71 -18.37 -4.33
CA SER A 256 6.15 -17.97 -5.62
C SER A 256 4.69 -18.38 -5.75
N LEU A 257 4.32 -19.54 -5.22
CA LEU A 257 2.92 -19.99 -5.19
C LEU A 257 2.08 -19.09 -4.28
N LEU A 258 2.58 -18.71 -3.09
CA LEU A 258 1.88 -17.81 -2.18
C LEU A 258 1.67 -16.43 -2.81
N PHE A 259 2.69 -15.85 -3.46
CA PHE A 259 2.53 -14.58 -4.18
C PHE A 259 1.51 -14.68 -5.31
N TYR A 260 1.55 -15.75 -6.09
CA TYR A 260 0.56 -16.00 -7.14
C TYR A 260 -0.86 -16.07 -6.56
N ILE A 261 -1.06 -16.86 -5.51
CA ILE A 261 -2.34 -17.00 -4.81
C ILE A 261 -2.83 -15.65 -4.29
N SER A 262 -1.93 -14.84 -3.69
CA SER A 262 -2.30 -13.52 -3.15
C SER A 262 -2.89 -12.60 -4.23
N VAL A 263 -2.25 -12.56 -5.40
CA VAL A 263 -2.75 -11.78 -6.56
C VAL A 263 -4.09 -12.32 -7.05
N MET A 264 -4.24 -13.65 -7.12
CA MET A 264 -5.50 -14.25 -7.56
C MET A 264 -6.65 -13.96 -6.60
N ILE A 265 -6.42 -13.95 -5.28
CA ILE A 265 -7.43 -13.55 -4.29
C ILE A 265 -7.75 -12.06 -4.45
N LYS A 266 -6.74 -11.18 -4.57
CA LYS A 266 -6.92 -9.74 -4.79
C LYS A 266 -7.75 -9.44 -6.04
N ASN A 267 -7.60 -10.21 -7.10
CA ASN A 267 -8.40 -10.08 -8.30
C ASN A 267 -9.90 -10.34 -8.07
N HIS A 268 -10.28 -10.97 -6.95
CA HIS A 268 -11.66 -11.13 -6.54
C HIS A 268 -12.16 -10.04 -5.60
N GLN A 269 -11.30 -9.10 -5.16
CA GLN A 269 -11.63 -8.07 -4.16
C GLN A 269 -12.82 -7.20 -4.57
N TRP A 270 -12.98 -6.88 -5.85
CA TRP A 270 -14.10 -6.10 -6.38
C TRP A 270 -15.49 -6.68 -6.06
N ARG A 271 -15.57 -7.98 -5.73
CA ARG A 271 -16.80 -8.66 -5.34
C ARG A 271 -17.22 -8.35 -3.91
N TYR A 272 -16.33 -7.76 -3.11
CA TYR A 272 -16.51 -7.56 -1.69
C TYR A 272 -16.35 -6.09 -1.32
N ASN A 273 -17.13 -5.66 -0.35
CA ASN A 273 -17.08 -4.31 0.22
C ASN A 273 -17.64 -4.34 1.64
N TYR A 274 -17.81 -3.18 2.25
CA TYR A 274 -18.33 -3.06 3.61
C TYR A 274 -19.68 -3.77 3.79
N TYR A 275 -20.59 -3.70 2.82
CA TYR A 275 -21.91 -4.35 2.86
C TYR A 275 -21.87 -5.81 2.42
N LYS A 276 -20.91 -6.22 1.61
CA LYS A 276 -20.76 -7.57 1.08
C LYS A 276 -19.43 -8.17 1.53
N LYS A 277 -19.29 -8.36 2.85
CA LYS A 277 -18.05 -8.86 3.47
C LYS A 277 -17.60 -10.20 2.89
N LEU A 278 -16.29 -10.37 2.83
CA LEU A 278 -15.65 -11.66 2.66
C LEU A 278 -15.70 -12.40 4.01
N ASN A 279 -16.21 -13.63 4.01
CA ASN A 279 -16.25 -14.47 5.21
C ASN A 279 -15.66 -15.85 4.91
N LEU A 280 -15.49 -16.65 5.97
CA LEU A 280 -14.89 -17.98 5.85
C LEU A 280 -15.67 -18.88 4.86
N GLY A 281 -16.99 -18.81 4.86
CA GLY A 281 -17.84 -19.59 3.94
C GLY A 281 -17.62 -19.22 2.46
N LYS A 282 -17.34 -17.93 2.18
CA LYS A 282 -17.02 -17.48 0.81
C LYS A 282 -15.59 -17.86 0.43
N LEU A 283 -14.61 -17.76 1.36
CA LEU A 283 -13.25 -18.26 1.13
C LEU A 283 -13.22 -19.76 0.85
N ASN A 284 -13.95 -20.54 1.64
CA ASN A 284 -14.05 -21.99 1.45
C ASN A 284 -14.63 -22.41 0.09
N LYS A 285 -15.44 -21.55 -0.53
CA LYS A 285 -16.04 -21.76 -1.86
C LYS A 285 -15.23 -21.12 -2.99
N MET A 286 -14.19 -20.36 -2.67
CA MET A 286 -13.40 -19.65 -3.66
C MET A 286 -12.58 -20.63 -4.51
N LYS A 287 -12.67 -20.45 -5.82
CA LYS A 287 -11.79 -21.11 -6.79
C LYS A 287 -10.95 -20.04 -7.46
N ILE A 288 -9.67 -20.29 -7.61
CA ILE A 288 -8.74 -19.38 -8.28
C ILE A 288 -8.21 -20.03 -9.56
N PRO A 289 -7.93 -19.24 -10.61
CA PRO A 289 -7.35 -19.73 -11.84
C PRO A 289 -5.91 -20.16 -11.61
N MET A 290 -5.60 -21.40 -11.93
CA MET A 290 -4.24 -21.98 -11.81
C MET A 290 -3.75 -22.46 -13.16
N PRO A 291 -2.46 -22.25 -13.49
CA PRO A 291 -1.85 -22.77 -14.72
C PRO A 291 -1.60 -24.26 -14.59
N PHE A 292 -1.85 -25.01 -15.67
CA PHE A 292 -1.66 -26.44 -15.78
C PHE A 292 -0.80 -26.81 -16.99
N LYS A 293 0.08 -27.78 -16.77
CA LYS A 293 0.78 -28.52 -17.82
C LYS A 293 0.30 -29.96 -17.79
N GLY A 294 -0.55 -30.34 -18.74
CA GLY A 294 -1.30 -31.59 -18.66
C GLY A 294 -2.29 -31.57 -17.49
N ASP A 295 -2.17 -32.54 -16.59
CA ASP A 295 -3.05 -32.67 -15.41
C ASP A 295 -2.47 -32.10 -14.12
N TRP A 296 -1.28 -31.50 -14.17
CA TRP A 296 -0.58 -30.98 -13.00
C TRP A 296 -0.47 -29.46 -13.05
N ILE A 297 -0.48 -28.84 -11.87
CA ILE A 297 -0.20 -27.40 -11.74
C ILE A 297 1.21 -27.13 -12.25
N ASP A 298 1.33 -26.15 -13.15
CA ASP A 298 2.61 -25.72 -13.72
C ASP A 298 3.32 -24.73 -12.77
N PHE A 299 4.01 -25.29 -11.76
CA PHE A 299 4.77 -24.50 -10.81
C PHE A 299 5.92 -23.72 -11.48
N GLY A 300 6.55 -24.28 -12.53
CA GLY A 300 7.60 -23.58 -13.27
C GLY A 300 7.08 -22.32 -14.00
N TYR A 301 5.85 -22.37 -14.47
CA TYR A 301 5.19 -21.19 -15.04
C TYR A 301 4.89 -20.13 -13.96
N ILE A 302 4.40 -20.54 -12.79
CA ILE A 302 4.15 -19.66 -11.65
C ILE A 302 5.44 -18.98 -11.21
N GLU A 303 6.50 -19.75 -10.99
CA GLU A 303 7.80 -19.24 -10.59
C GLU A 303 8.36 -18.22 -11.60
N LYS A 304 8.23 -18.54 -12.89
CA LYS A 304 8.64 -17.62 -13.97
C LYS A 304 7.87 -16.31 -13.98
N ILE A 305 6.56 -16.34 -13.75
CA ILE A 305 5.75 -15.11 -13.67
C ILE A 305 6.16 -14.28 -12.47
N VAL A 306 6.25 -14.92 -11.30
CA VAL A 306 6.54 -14.23 -10.05
C VAL A 306 7.96 -13.66 -10.05
N SER A 307 8.95 -14.45 -10.49
CA SER A 307 10.35 -13.99 -10.57
C SER A 307 10.58 -12.84 -11.57
N ASN A 308 9.73 -12.72 -12.57
CA ASN A 308 9.75 -11.59 -13.50
C ASN A 308 8.89 -10.40 -13.04
N SER A 309 8.23 -10.51 -11.89
CA SER A 309 7.43 -9.41 -11.34
C SER A 309 8.35 -8.34 -10.73
N TYR A 310 7.88 -7.09 -10.81
CA TYR A 310 8.59 -5.98 -10.23
C TYR A 310 8.76 -6.14 -8.71
N GLY A 311 9.97 -5.88 -8.21
CA GLY A 311 10.30 -5.96 -6.79
C GLY A 311 10.60 -7.37 -6.28
N PHE A 312 10.51 -8.41 -7.10
CA PHE A 312 10.79 -9.77 -6.65
C PHE A 312 12.28 -10.00 -6.32
N ASP A 313 13.18 -9.39 -7.09
CA ASP A 313 14.62 -9.51 -6.83
C ASP A 313 15.01 -8.93 -5.46
N GLU A 314 14.33 -7.87 -5.02
CA GLU A 314 14.55 -7.26 -3.72
C GLU A 314 13.94 -8.09 -2.57
N LEU A 315 12.86 -8.83 -2.86
CA LEU A 315 12.23 -9.71 -1.87
C LEU A 315 12.92 -11.06 -1.74
N LYS A 316 13.67 -11.48 -2.75
CA LYS A 316 14.27 -12.82 -2.82
C LYS A 316 15.20 -13.14 -1.64
N GLU A 317 15.85 -12.13 -1.06
CA GLU A 317 16.75 -12.27 0.09
C GLU A 317 15.99 -12.60 1.39
N PHE A 318 14.67 -12.37 1.43
CA PHE A 318 13.80 -12.59 2.61
C PHE A 318 12.94 -13.86 2.49
N LEU A 319 13.00 -14.57 1.37
CA LEU A 319 12.20 -15.76 1.06
C LEU A 319 12.96 -17.05 1.35
#